data_3e721ef0f6a4adb8694d7dd99a6c1cd4
#
_entry.id   3e721ef0f6a4adb8694d7dd99a6c1cd4
#
_cell.length_a   1.000
_cell.length_b   1.000
_cell.length_c   1.000
_cell.angle_alpha   90.00
_cell.angle_beta   90.00
_cell.angle_gamma   90.00
#
_symmetry.space_group_name_H-M   'P 1'
#
loop_
_entity.id
_entity.type
_entity.pdbx_description
1 polymer ?
#
loop_
_entity_poly.entity_id
_entity_poly.type
_entity_poly.pdbx_seq_one_letter_code
_entity_poly.pdbx_strand_id
1 'polypeptide(L)'
;MSALRSVVRARSARILARAVPIAAGLGLVLGTSLPAGAAVSLTKVSHDIYRDAQAQHSTEVEPDTLASGTTIVAAFQVGRVPGGGASNIGWATSVNGGSTWSHGYLPGITGNGGGPFGQASDAAVAYDAKHKAWLIASLGLGSQAVDVLVSRSTNGGTVWGKPVTAATGSNDKNWIVCDDSASSPHFGNCYLEYDVTSAGDSVMMRTSTDGGLTWGPARAPGGGAIGLGGQPVVRPDGTVVVPYESFSGSEAIRSFLSTDGGTSWGSSVLVSGIRHHTVAGSLRESPLPSASVDAGGTVYVAWADCRFRTGCARNDIVIAKSTGSNSWAAPFRVPIDATSSTVDHFVPGLAVDPGSSGASARLGLTYYYYPNSSCSASTCRLDAGFISSVNGGASWSAPAQLAGPMTLSWLPDTTEGLMFGDYIATSIRAGGNAYPVIPVAFAPTGATFHQAMYAPAGGLPVTGGTRRASAAHAHPVTTPATGPTALPTAR
;
A
#
# COMPACT_ATOMS: atom_id res chain seq x y z
N MET A 1 10.49 76.66 -8.75
CA MET A 1 10.73 77.49 -9.93
C MET A 1 10.18 76.69 -11.11
N SER A 2 9.01 77.09 -11.51
CA SER A 2 8.62 77.78 -12.75
C SER A 2 8.76 76.89 -13.97
N ALA A 3 7.69 76.28 -14.43
CA ALA A 3 6.72 76.75 -15.45
C ALA A 3 7.29 76.63 -16.87
N LEU A 4 6.66 76.00 -17.82
CA LEU A 4 5.59 76.50 -18.68
C LEU A 4 5.03 75.49 -19.64
N ARG A 5 3.75 75.64 -19.87
CA ARG A 5 2.84 74.92 -20.83
C ARG A 5 3.25 75.28 -22.29
N SER A 6 2.93 74.37 -23.24
CA SER A 6 2.41 74.86 -24.52
C SER A 6 1.50 73.86 -25.18
N VAL A 7 0.32 74.31 -25.54
CA VAL A 7 -0.78 73.66 -26.28
C VAL A 7 -0.60 73.99 -27.75
N VAL A 8 -0.74 73.03 -28.69
CA VAL A 8 -1.09 73.32 -30.08
C VAL A 8 -2.16 72.37 -30.56
N ARG A 9 -3.21 72.96 -31.07
CA ARG A 9 -4.42 72.39 -31.68
C ARG A 9 -4.25 72.10 -33.15
N ALA A 10 -4.99 71.08 -33.63
CA ALA A 10 -5.79 70.97 -34.87
C ALA A 10 -5.05 70.53 -36.15
N ARG A 11 -5.54 69.55 -36.86
CA ARG A 11 -6.69 69.58 -37.78
C ARG A 11 -6.99 68.19 -38.36
N SER A 12 -8.26 67.94 -38.50
CA SER A 12 -8.89 66.77 -39.12
C SER A 12 -8.61 66.69 -40.65
N ALA A 13 -8.32 65.49 -41.12
CA ALA A 13 -8.56 65.11 -42.52
C ALA A 13 -9.27 63.74 -42.55
N ARG A 14 -10.49 63.75 -43.05
CA ARG A 14 -11.30 62.55 -43.31
C ARG A 14 -10.81 61.91 -44.59
N ILE A 15 -10.39 60.67 -44.56
CA ILE A 15 -10.27 59.78 -45.74
C ILE A 15 -11.21 58.61 -45.49
N LEU A 16 -12.25 58.52 -46.36
CA LEU A 16 -13.12 57.37 -46.49
C LEU A 16 -12.33 56.20 -47.10
N ALA A 17 -12.12 55.16 -46.38
CA ALA A 17 -11.70 53.87 -46.92
C ALA A 17 -12.78 52.83 -46.62
N ARG A 18 -13.27 52.20 -47.69
CA ARG A 18 -14.29 51.15 -47.65
C ARG A 18 -13.75 49.92 -46.89
N ALA A 19 -14.44 49.53 -45.83
CA ALA A 19 -14.17 48.29 -45.13
C ALA A 19 -14.84 47.11 -45.85
N VAL A 20 -14.05 46.10 -46.18
CA VAL A 20 -14.49 44.75 -46.56
C VAL A 20 -14.58 43.96 -45.24
N PRO A 21 -15.70 43.30 -44.94
CA PRO A 21 -15.80 42.47 -43.74
C PRO A 21 -15.06 41.15 -43.96
N ILE A 22 -13.91 40.95 -43.28
CA ILE A 22 -13.34 39.62 -43.09
C ILE A 22 -14.07 39.01 -41.89
N ALA A 23 -14.91 38.00 -42.14
CA ALA A 23 -15.50 37.18 -41.09
C ALA A 23 -14.42 36.29 -40.48
N ALA A 24 -13.82 36.73 -39.38
CA ALA A 24 -12.99 35.87 -38.52
C ALA A 24 -13.95 34.99 -37.71
N GLY A 25 -14.08 33.74 -38.14
CA GLY A 25 -14.75 32.69 -37.33
C GLY A 25 -13.94 32.44 -36.05
N LEU A 26 -14.35 33.04 -34.93
CA LEU A 26 -13.91 32.62 -33.59
C LEU A 26 -14.52 31.24 -33.31
N GLY A 27 -13.76 30.18 -33.57
CA GLY A 27 -14.07 28.85 -33.07
C GLY A 27 -14.00 28.86 -31.56
N LEU A 28 -15.14 28.97 -30.90
CA LEU A 28 -15.28 28.76 -29.46
C LEU A 28 -15.01 27.28 -29.20
N VAL A 29 -13.79 26.92 -28.85
CA VAL A 29 -13.47 25.62 -28.27
C VAL A 29 -14.14 25.61 -26.89
N LEU A 30 -15.35 25.10 -26.83
CA LEU A 30 -15.99 24.70 -25.58
C LEU A 30 -15.18 23.52 -25.03
N GLY A 31 -14.18 23.85 -24.22
CA GLY A 31 -13.56 22.87 -23.33
C GLY A 31 -14.64 22.36 -22.39
N THR A 32 -15.18 21.18 -22.68
CA THR A 32 -15.99 20.46 -21.71
C THR A 32 -15.09 20.13 -20.52
N SER A 33 -15.12 20.96 -19.49
CA SER A 33 -14.63 20.58 -18.19
C SER A 33 -15.40 19.33 -17.78
N LEU A 34 -14.71 18.19 -17.71
CA LEU A 34 -15.25 17.01 -17.05
C LEU A 34 -15.74 17.44 -15.66
N PRO A 35 -16.92 17.00 -15.23
CA PRO A 35 -17.38 17.32 -13.90
C PRO A 35 -16.30 16.84 -12.92
N ALA A 36 -15.81 17.72 -12.05
CA ALA A 36 -14.96 17.33 -10.93
C ALA A 36 -15.72 16.26 -10.17
N GLY A 37 -15.20 15.04 -10.15
CA GLY A 37 -15.79 13.96 -9.37
C GLY A 37 -15.97 14.47 -7.93
N ALA A 38 -17.10 14.16 -7.31
CA ALA A 38 -17.33 14.52 -5.92
C ALA A 38 -16.14 14.02 -5.08
N ALA A 39 -15.58 14.90 -4.24
CA ALA A 39 -14.48 14.53 -3.36
C ALA A 39 -14.90 13.34 -2.49
N VAL A 40 -14.03 12.32 -2.39
CA VAL A 40 -14.28 11.16 -1.52
C VAL A 40 -14.32 11.62 -0.07
N SER A 41 -15.42 11.36 0.63
CA SER A 41 -15.53 11.64 2.05
C SER A 41 -14.71 10.63 2.84
N LEU A 42 -13.73 11.10 3.60
CA LEU A 42 -12.88 10.28 4.46
C LEU A 42 -13.26 10.46 5.92
N THR A 43 -13.32 9.36 6.65
CA THR A 43 -13.48 9.31 8.11
C THR A 43 -12.13 9.05 8.76
N LYS A 44 -11.75 9.88 9.74
CA LYS A 44 -10.58 9.61 10.59
C LYS A 44 -10.90 8.42 11.48
N VAL A 45 -10.06 7.38 11.45
CA VAL A 45 -10.31 6.10 12.15
C VAL A 45 -9.31 5.81 13.27
N SER A 46 -8.38 6.71 13.52
CA SER A 46 -7.31 6.53 14.51
C SER A 46 -7.01 7.81 15.30
N HIS A 47 -6.22 7.67 16.37
CA HIS A 47 -5.74 8.77 17.16
C HIS A 47 -4.43 8.39 17.88
N ASP A 48 -3.38 9.21 17.76
CA ASP A 48 -2.14 9.05 18.51
C ASP A 48 -2.23 9.79 19.84
N ILE A 49 -2.14 9.05 20.95
CA ILE A 49 -2.16 9.60 22.32
C ILE A 49 -0.77 9.65 22.96
N TYR A 50 0.22 9.03 22.33
CA TYR A 50 1.54 8.87 22.92
C TYR A 50 2.30 10.19 23.00
N ARG A 51 3.18 10.29 24.01
CA ARG A 51 3.95 11.51 24.32
C ARG A 51 5.40 11.20 24.66
N ASP A 52 5.90 10.03 24.21
CA ASP A 52 7.28 9.60 24.46
C ASP A 52 8.24 10.57 23.80
N ALA A 53 9.30 10.97 24.51
CA ALA A 53 10.27 11.95 24.04
C ALA A 53 10.99 11.53 22.73
N GLN A 54 11.04 10.23 22.43
CA GLN A 54 11.66 9.69 21.23
C GLN A 54 10.73 9.68 20.01
N ALA A 55 9.40 9.79 20.21
CA ALA A 55 8.41 9.69 19.14
C ALA A 55 8.12 11.04 18.51
N GLN A 56 7.81 11.01 17.23
CA GLN A 56 7.22 12.12 16.49
C GLN A 56 5.71 12.08 16.72
N HIS A 57 5.19 12.98 17.56
CA HIS A 57 3.81 12.95 18.01
C HIS A 57 2.79 13.20 16.92
N SER A 58 1.65 12.52 17.01
CA SER A 58 0.55 12.55 16.03
C SER A 58 1.01 12.06 14.66
N THR A 59 1.72 10.93 14.65
CA THR A 59 2.16 10.23 13.44
C THR A 59 1.69 8.79 13.46
N GLU A 60 1.08 8.37 12.35
CA GLU A 60 0.60 7.01 12.14
C GLU A 60 0.92 6.58 10.72
N VAL A 61 1.52 5.39 10.56
CA VAL A 61 2.04 4.88 9.28
C VAL A 61 1.78 3.38 9.12
N GLU A 62 1.96 2.87 7.91
CA GLU A 62 1.96 1.44 7.55
C GLU A 62 0.69 0.71 8.00
N PRO A 63 -0.46 1.07 7.45
CA PRO A 63 -1.69 0.35 7.72
C PRO A 63 -1.78 -0.94 6.91
N ASP A 64 -2.21 -2.03 7.58
CA ASP A 64 -2.86 -3.16 6.93
C ASP A 64 -4.34 -3.23 7.29
N THR A 65 -5.17 -3.80 6.42
CA THR A 65 -6.62 -3.93 6.64
C THR A 65 -7.18 -5.19 6.01
N LEU A 66 -8.10 -5.81 6.75
CA LEU A 66 -8.86 -6.98 6.27
C LEU A 66 -10.36 -6.81 6.58
N ALA A 67 -11.20 -7.25 5.62
CA ALA A 67 -12.65 -7.29 5.78
C ALA A 67 -13.16 -8.74 5.79
N SER A 68 -13.96 -9.08 6.81
CA SER A 68 -14.68 -10.36 6.89
C SER A 68 -16.13 -10.11 7.31
N GLY A 69 -17.09 -10.50 6.47
CA GLY A 69 -18.50 -10.16 6.67
C GLY A 69 -18.73 -8.65 6.72
N THR A 70 -19.30 -8.14 7.82
CA THR A 70 -19.48 -6.70 8.06
C THR A 70 -18.37 -6.07 8.89
N THR A 71 -17.45 -6.89 9.40
CA THR A 71 -16.30 -6.44 10.20
C THR A 71 -15.13 -6.09 9.30
N ILE A 72 -14.53 -4.93 9.55
CA ILE A 72 -13.30 -4.47 8.93
C ILE A 72 -12.35 -4.13 10.05
N VAL A 73 -11.15 -4.70 10.04
CA VAL A 73 -10.10 -4.43 11.02
C VAL A 73 -8.91 -3.82 10.27
N ALA A 74 -8.32 -2.79 10.84
CA ALA A 74 -7.05 -2.23 10.42
C ALA A 74 -6.07 -2.20 11.59
N ALA A 75 -4.79 -2.34 11.31
CA ALA A 75 -3.70 -2.18 12.26
C ALA A 75 -2.60 -1.30 11.66
N PHE A 76 -1.90 -0.54 12.47
CA PHE A 76 -0.94 0.47 12.01
C PHE A 76 0.03 0.87 13.15
N GLN A 77 1.15 1.46 12.78
CA GLN A 77 2.09 2.04 13.74
C GLN A 77 1.55 3.38 14.28
N VAL A 78 1.75 3.65 15.57
CA VAL A 78 1.31 4.89 16.25
C VAL A 78 2.46 5.52 17.03
N GLY A 79 2.75 6.81 16.76
CA GLY A 79 3.88 7.54 17.35
C GLY A 79 5.20 7.09 16.76
N ARG A 80 5.44 7.40 15.49
CA ARG A 80 6.64 6.97 14.74
C ARG A 80 7.93 7.47 15.39
N VAL A 81 8.90 6.59 15.53
CA VAL A 81 10.24 6.92 16.05
C VAL A 81 11.22 7.04 14.87
N PRO A 82 12.04 8.11 14.78
CA PRO A 82 12.93 8.32 13.62
C PRO A 82 13.89 7.16 13.34
N GLY A 83 14.41 6.51 14.40
CA GLY A 83 15.35 5.40 14.27
C GLY A 83 14.76 4.04 13.96
N GLY A 84 13.44 3.91 13.88
CA GLY A 84 12.73 2.65 13.63
C GLY A 84 11.56 2.42 14.57
N GLY A 85 10.52 1.73 14.12
CA GLY A 85 9.34 1.41 14.91
C GLY A 85 8.50 2.62 15.35
N ALA A 86 7.64 2.40 16.30
CA ALA A 86 6.68 3.36 16.84
C ALA A 86 6.44 3.11 18.34
N SER A 87 5.76 4.05 19.01
CA SER A 87 5.41 3.95 20.43
C SER A 87 4.52 2.74 20.74
N ASN A 88 3.68 2.32 19.77
CA ASN A 88 2.87 1.10 19.85
C ASN A 88 2.21 0.78 18.51
N ILE A 89 1.46 -0.33 18.45
CA ILE A 89 0.54 -0.67 17.38
C ILE A 89 -0.85 -0.21 17.77
N GLY A 90 -1.47 0.57 16.87
CA GLY A 90 -2.88 0.95 16.90
C GLY A 90 -3.73 -0.02 16.09
N TRP A 91 -5.02 -0.08 16.41
CA TRP A 91 -6.03 -0.77 15.64
C TRP A 91 -7.26 0.10 15.44
N ALA A 92 -7.98 -0.13 14.34
CA ALA A 92 -9.29 0.44 14.11
C ALA A 92 -10.23 -0.65 13.60
N THR A 93 -11.46 -0.69 14.12
CA THR A 93 -12.45 -1.71 13.78
C THR A 93 -13.80 -1.09 13.48
N SER A 94 -14.39 -1.48 12.37
CA SER A 94 -15.81 -1.29 12.05
C SER A 94 -16.50 -2.65 12.04
N VAL A 95 -17.61 -2.76 12.76
CA VAL A 95 -18.45 -3.97 12.77
C VAL A 95 -19.71 -3.82 11.90
N ASN A 96 -19.87 -2.68 11.25
CA ASN A 96 -21.06 -2.31 10.46
C ASN A 96 -20.73 -1.85 9.03
N GLY A 97 -19.69 -2.45 8.44
CA GLY A 97 -19.33 -2.21 7.04
C GLY A 97 -18.79 -0.82 6.76
N GLY A 98 -17.95 -0.30 7.66
CA GLY A 98 -17.29 1.00 7.50
C GLY A 98 -18.16 2.20 7.83
N SER A 99 -19.37 1.99 8.38
CA SER A 99 -20.27 3.10 8.74
C SER A 99 -19.82 3.84 10.00
N THR A 100 -19.32 3.12 10.98
CA THR A 100 -18.70 3.68 12.20
C THR A 100 -17.47 2.87 12.57
N TRP A 101 -16.54 3.51 13.27
CA TRP A 101 -15.27 2.93 13.68
C TRP A 101 -15.01 3.11 15.16
N SER A 102 -14.49 2.09 15.81
CA SER A 102 -13.80 2.14 17.09
C SER A 102 -12.30 1.95 16.89
N HIS A 103 -11.49 2.51 17.76
CA HIS A 103 -10.02 2.38 17.70
C HIS A 103 -9.43 2.21 19.10
N GLY A 104 -8.21 1.75 19.14
CA GLY A 104 -7.43 1.57 20.36
C GLY A 104 -5.99 1.13 20.05
N TYR A 105 -5.34 0.57 21.06
CA TYR A 105 -3.92 0.18 21.00
C TYR A 105 -3.76 -1.24 21.50
N LEU A 106 -2.80 -1.98 20.93
CA LEU A 106 -2.52 -3.35 21.38
C LEU A 106 -1.87 -3.35 22.77
N PRO A 107 -2.39 -4.15 23.71
CA PRO A 107 -1.80 -4.30 25.03
C PRO A 107 -0.60 -5.26 25.00
N GLY A 108 0.36 -5.05 25.90
CA GLY A 108 1.41 -6.01 26.19
C GLY A 108 2.55 -6.09 25.17
N ILE A 109 2.64 -5.16 24.23
CA ILE A 109 3.77 -5.06 23.28
C ILE A 109 4.82 -4.13 23.85
N THR A 110 4.61 -2.83 23.74
CA THR A 110 5.59 -1.85 24.24
C THR A 110 5.34 -1.47 25.69
N GLY A 111 6.31 -0.77 26.30
CA GLY A 111 6.15 -0.21 27.64
C GLY A 111 4.89 0.65 27.79
N ASN A 112 4.49 1.37 26.74
CA ASN A 112 3.26 2.14 26.66
C ASN A 112 1.99 1.27 26.74
N GLY A 113 2.06 0.03 26.26
CA GLY A 113 0.99 -0.96 26.34
C GLY A 113 1.15 -1.95 27.51
N GLY A 114 2.11 -1.73 28.42
CA GLY A 114 2.41 -2.64 29.53
C GLY A 114 3.16 -3.92 29.12
N GLY A 115 3.96 -3.85 28.05
CA GLY A 115 4.81 -4.92 27.53
C GLY A 115 6.29 -4.64 27.69
N PRO A 116 7.16 -5.57 27.23
CA PRO A 116 8.59 -5.51 27.48
C PRO A 116 9.39 -4.74 26.42
N PHE A 117 8.82 -4.47 25.23
CA PHE A 117 9.56 -3.87 24.13
C PHE A 117 9.60 -2.34 24.24
N GLY A 118 10.66 -1.74 23.68
CA GLY A 118 10.79 -0.29 23.59
C GLY A 118 9.90 0.32 22.53
N GLN A 119 9.74 -0.39 21.43
CA GLN A 119 8.99 0.05 20.24
C GLN A 119 8.27 -1.13 19.59
N ALA A 120 7.34 -0.83 18.66
CA ALA A 120 6.65 -1.82 17.83
C ALA A 120 6.61 -1.39 16.36
N SER A 121 6.53 -2.35 15.43
CA SER A 121 6.53 -2.09 14.00
C SER A 121 5.68 -3.10 13.21
N ASP A 122 5.51 -2.87 11.91
CA ASP A 122 5.06 -3.80 10.86
C ASP A 122 3.78 -4.58 11.22
N ALA A 123 2.68 -3.84 11.38
CA ALA A 123 1.39 -4.45 11.69
C ALA A 123 0.75 -5.09 10.45
N ALA A 124 0.30 -6.34 10.57
CA ALA A 124 -0.48 -7.05 9.55
C ALA A 124 -1.68 -7.77 10.18
N VAL A 125 -2.82 -7.80 9.44
CA VAL A 125 -4.12 -8.28 9.96
C VAL A 125 -4.55 -9.56 9.26
N ALA A 126 -5.00 -10.56 10.04
CA ALA A 126 -5.66 -11.76 9.53
C ALA A 126 -6.94 -12.08 10.28
N TYR A 127 -7.80 -12.86 9.65
CA TYR A 127 -8.96 -13.45 10.28
C TYR A 127 -8.90 -14.97 10.11
N ASP A 128 -9.19 -15.69 11.16
CA ASP A 128 -9.33 -17.15 11.17
C ASP A 128 -10.81 -17.51 11.34
N ALA A 129 -11.44 -17.89 10.26
CA ALA A 129 -12.87 -18.20 10.24
C ALA A 129 -13.22 -19.44 11.03
N LYS A 130 -12.33 -20.42 11.12
CA LYS A 130 -12.53 -21.65 11.91
C LYS A 130 -12.57 -21.38 13.40
N HIS A 131 -11.63 -20.60 13.90
CA HIS A 131 -11.51 -20.27 15.32
C HIS A 131 -12.20 -18.95 15.67
N LYS A 132 -12.80 -18.26 14.67
CA LYS A 132 -13.49 -16.96 14.82
C LYS A 132 -12.60 -15.94 15.52
N ALA A 133 -11.35 -15.87 15.12
CA ALA A 133 -10.31 -15.04 15.73
C ALA A 133 -9.75 -14.03 14.72
N TRP A 134 -9.70 -12.77 15.11
CA TRP A 134 -8.89 -11.75 14.46
C TRP A 134 -7.48 -11.80 15.03
N LEU A 135 -6.49 -11.71 14.16
CA LEU A 135 -5.08 -11.71 14.51
C LEU A 135 -4.42 -10.43 13.99
N ILE A 136 -3.53 -9.84 14.79
CA ILE A 136 -2.61 -8.81 14.36
C ILE A 136 -1.20 -9.30 14.65
N ALA A 137 -0.42 -9.53 13.59
CA ALA A 137 1.00 -9.74 13.70
C ALA A 137 1.72 -8.39 13.77
N SER A 138 2.83 -8.32 14.48
CA SER A 138 3.67 -7.12 14.58
C SER A 138 5.07 -7.47 15.04
N LEU A 139 6.00 -6.54 14.92
CA LEU A 139 7.33 -6.61 15.50
C LEU A 139 7.34 -5.95 16.89
N GLY A 140 8.01 -6.61 17.85
CA GLY A 140 8.40 -6.02 19.13
C GLY A 140 9.88 -5.71 19.11
N LEU A 141 10.28 -4.43 19.12
CA LEU A 141 11.66 -3.99 19.03
C LEU A 141 12.25 -3.84 20.43
N GLY A 142 13.13 -4.77 20.79
CA GLY A 142 13.92 -4.74 22.02
C GLY A 142 15.35 -4.30 21.76
N SER A 143 16.14 -4.13 22.82
CA SER A 143 17.56 -3.71 22.74
C SER A 143 18.50 -4.79 22.18
N GLN A 144 18.08 -6.05 22.17
CA GLN A 144 18.90 -7.20 21.77
C GLN A 144 18.24 -8.07 20.68
N ALA A 145 16.93 -7.90 20.49
CA ALA A 145 16.15 -8.73 19.57
C ALA A 145 14.97 -7.95 19.02
N VAL A 146 14.53 -8.35 17.83
CA VAL A 146 13.27 -7.96 17.22
C VAL A 146 12.42 -9.22 17.09
N ASP A 147 11.40 -9.32 17.93
CA ASP A 147 10.54 -10.50 17.99
C ASP A 147 9.28 -10.31 17.15
N VAL A 148 8.82 -11.38 16.50
CA VAL A 148 7.51 -11.39 15.83
C VAL A 148 6.45 -11.81 16.83
N LEU A 149 5.45 -10.96 16.99
CA LEU A 149 4.38 -11.07 17.97
C LEU A 149 3.02 -11.24 17.27
N VAL A 150 2.09 -11.96 17.89
CA VAL A 150 0.73 -12.07 17.39
C VAL A 150 -0.27 -11.80 18.49
N SER A 151 -1.03 -10.72 18.35
CA SER A 151 -2.15 -10.36 19.23
C SER A 151 -3.44 -10.97 18.69
N ARG A 152 -4.35 -11.40 19.58
CA ARG A 152 -5.57 -12.13 19.23
C ARG A 152 -6.82 -11.46 19.81
N SER A 153 -7.91 -11.44 19.02
CA SER A 153 -9.25 -10.99 19.42
C SER A 153 -10.30 -12.01 19.00
N THR A 154 -11.23 -12.36 19.91
CA THR A 154 -12.38 -13.25 19.64
C THR A 154 -13.73 -12.55 19.73
N ASN A 155 -13.71 -11.23 19.81
CA ASN A 155 -14.93 -10.43 19.94
C ASN A 155 -15.07 -9.41 18.79
N GLY A 156 -14.72 -9.83 17.57
CA GLY A 156 -14.88 -9.00 16.37
C GLY A 156 -13.82 -7.91 16.22
N GLY A 157 -12.62 -8.10 16.77
CA GLY A 157 -11.51 -7.15 16.62
C GLY A 157 -11.65 -5.87 17.47
N THR A 158 -12.52 -5.87 18.49
CA THR A 158 -12.79 -4.69 19.32
C THR A 158 -12.08 -4.72 20.69
N VAL A 159 -11.64 -5.89 21.13
CA VAL A 159 -10.81 -6.06 22.33
C VAL A 159 -9.71 -7.08 22.01
N TRP A 160 -8.49 -6.76 22.39
CA TRP A 160 -7.30 -7.55 22.05
C TRP A 160 -6.61 -8.08 23.30
N GLY A 161 -6.17 -9.33 23.25
CA GLY A 161 -5.33 -9.93 24.26
C GLY A 161 -3.87 -9.49 24.14
N LYS A 162 -3.06 -9.76 25.18
CA LYS A 162 -1.60 -9.65 25.08
C LYS A 162 -1.09 -10.59 23.99
N PRO A 163 -0.01 -10.23 23.28
CA PRO A 163 0.51 -11.05 22.20
C PRO A 163 1.16 -12.34 22.73
N VAL A 164 1.19 -13.35 21.85
CA VAL A 164 2.13 -14.47 21.96
C VAL A 164 3.33 -14.18 21.07
N THR A 165 4.53 -14.62 21.49
CA THR A 165 5.72 -14.52 20.64
C THR A 165 5.72 -15.68 19.64
N ALA A 166 5.63 -15.34 18.37
CA ALA A 166 5.67 -16.31 17.26
C ALA A 166 7.11 -16.63 16.85
N ALA A 167 8.00 -15.64 16.81
CA ALA A 167 9.43 -15.84 16.53
C ALA A 167 10.27 -14.89 17.37
N THR A 168 11.46 -15.34 17.79
CA THR A 168 12.47 -14.51 18.48
C THR A 168 13.68 -14.34 17.59
N GLY A 169 14.40 -13.23 17.71
CA GLY A 169 15.67 -13.03 16.99
C GLY A 169 15.84 -11.63 16.41
N SER A 170 16.46 -11.54 15.25
CA SER A 170 16.62 -10.31 14.49
C SER A 170 15.70 -10.39 13.25
N ASN A 171 14.42 -10.16 13.45
CA ASN A 171 13.38 -10.33 12.42
C ASN A 171 12.94 -8.98 11.86
N ASP A 172 12.42 -8.99 10.63
CA ASP A 172 11.83 -7.81 9.96
C ASP A 172 10.63 -8.21 9.09
N LYS A 173 9.87 -7.23 8.62
CA LYS A 173 8.80 -7.28 7.59
C LYS A 173 7.83 -8.47 7.69
N ASN A 174 7.27 -8.70 8.87
CA ASN A 174 6.32 -9.79 9.06
C ASN A 174 4.98 -9.54 8.35
N TRP A 175 4.36 -10.62 7.84
CA TRP A 175 3.00 -10.63 7.32
C TRP A 175 2.24 -11.90 7.72
N ILE A 176 0.91 -11.82 7.87
CA ILE A 176 0.08 -12.92 8.33
C ILE A 176 -1.15 -13.12 7.45
N VAL A 177 -1.54 -14.39 7.21
CA VAL A 177 -2.79 -14.76 6.56
C VAL A 177 -3.33 -16.04 7.20
N CYS A 178 -4.65 -16.26 7.17
CA CYS A 178 -5.26 -17.52 7.56
C CYS A 178 -6.00 -18.17 6.39
N ASP A 179 -6.11 -19.49 6.42
CA ASP A 179 -6.91 -20.26 5.47
C ASP A 179 -8.39 -20.23 5.89
N ASP A 180 -9.16 -19.37 5.24
CA ASP A 180 -10.59 -19.17 5.51
C ASP A 180 -11.49 -19.95 4.56
N SER A 181 -10.94 -20.77 3.68
CA SER A 181 -11.71 -21.63 2.78
C SER A 181 -12.21 -22.87 3.49
N ALA A 182 -13.51 -22.95 3.75
CA ALA A 182 -14.11 -24.12 4.41
C ALA A 182 -13.95 -25.43 3.62
N SER A 183 -13.63 -25.38 2.33
CA SER A 183 -13.33 -26.54 1.48
C SER A 183 -11.86 -26.97 1.50
N SER A 184 -10.99 -26.14 2.06
CA SER A 184 -9.57 -26.45 2.17
C SER A 184 -9.30 -27.55 3.20
N PRO A 185 -8.38 -28.49 2.91
CA PRO A 185 -7.91 -29.46 3.91
C PRO A 185 -7.17 -28.81 5.08
N HIS A 186 -6.76 -27.55 4.93
CA HIS A 186 -5.99 -26.78 5.92
C HIS A 186 -6.80 -25.64 6.55
N PHE A 187 -8.14 -25.68 6.43
CA PHE A 187 -9.05 -24.67 6.98
C PHE A 187 -8.72 -24.34 8.45
N GLY A 188 -8.45 -23.07 8.72
CA GLY A 188 -8.09 -22.53 10.03
C GLY A 188 -6.59 -22.61 10.36
N ASN A 189 -5.74 -23.03 9.42
CA ASN A 189 -4.31 -22.78 9.55
C ASN A 189 -4.01 -21.30 9.28
N CYS A 190 -3.14 -20.71 10.09
CA CYS A 190 -2.61 -19.35 9.86
C CYS A 190 -1.12 -19.42 9.56
N TYR A 191 -0.67 -18.60 8.62
CA TYR A 191 0.70 -18.60 8.11
C TYR A 191 1.30 -17.22 8.35
N LEU A 192 2.47 -17.22 8.95
CA LEU A 192 3.24 -16.02 9.29
C LEU A 192 4.55 -16.05 8.51
N GLU A 193 4.76 -15.02 7.70
CA GLU A 193 5.99 -14.74 6.98
C GLU A 193 6.78 -13.69 7.73
N TYR A 194 8.11 -13.74 7.69
CA TYR A 194 9.05 -12.73 8.15
C TYR A 194 10.44 -13.03 7.57
N ASP A 195 11.31 -12.05 7.54
CA ASP A 195 12.70 -12.25 7.21
C ASP A 195 13.62 -12.14 8.45
N VAL A 196 14.79 -12.72 8.35
CA VAL A 196 15.81 -12.74 9.41
C VAL A 196 17.00 -11.91 8.96
N THR A 197 17.10 -10.67 9.45
CA THR A 197 18.10 -9.70 9.05
C THR A 197 19.53 -10.13 9.36
N SER A 198 19.74 -10.80 10.50
CA SER A 198 21.05 -11.35 10.87
C SER A 198 21.51 -12.52 9.97
N ALA A 199 20.61 -13.06 9.15
CA ALA A 199 20.88 -14.09 8.14
C ALA A 199 20.81 -13.53 6.72
N GLY A 200 20.99 -12.22 6.54
CA GLY A 200 20.95 -11.53 5.26
C GLY A 200 19.58 -11.52 4.62
N ASP A 201 18.55 -11.20 5.39
CA ASP A 201 17.15 -11.13 5.02
C ASP A 201 16.61 -12.48 4.51
N SER A 202 16.95 -13.54 5.23
CA SER A 202 16.47 -14.89 4.94
C SER A 202 14.98 -15.01 5.27
N VAL A 203 14.15 -15.26 4.28
CA VAL A 203 12.69 -15.39 4.42
C VAL A 203 12.35 -16.68 5.15
N MET A 204 11.50 -16.56 6.16
CA MET A 204 11.05 -17.66 7.02
C MET A 204 9.53 -17.68 7.14
N MET A 205 8.99 -18.89 7.37
CA MET A 205 7.57 -19.13 7.55
C MET A 205 7.32 -19.85 8.88
N ARG A 206 6.20 -19.53 9.53
CA ARG A 206 5.64 -20.31 10.65
C ARG A 206 4.16 -20.57 10.43
N THR A 207 3.65 -21.64 11.01
CA THR A 207 2.25 -22.04 10.91
C THR A 207 1.64 -22.22 12.30
N SER A 208 0.43 -21.70 12.48
CA SER A 208 -0.44 -21.95 13.62
C SER A 208 -1.65 -22.76 13.15
N THR A 209 -2.10 -23.75 13.93
CA THR A 209 -3.28 -24.57 13.66
C THR A 209 -4.36 -24.43 14.72
N ASP A 210 -4.18 -23.51 15.67
CA ASP A 210 -5.01 -23.32 16.85
C ASP A 210 -5.51 -21.86 17.02
N GLY A 211 -5.62 -21.13 15.91
CA GLY A 211 -6.11 -19.76 15.92
C GLY A 211 -5.12 -18.76 16.46
N GLY A 212 -3.82 -18.96 16.24
CA GLY A 212 -2.75 -18.05 16.62
C GLY A 212 -2.32 -18.15 18.08
N LEU A 213 -2.73 -19.20 18.82
CA LEU A 213 -2.33 -19.40 20.22
C LEU A 213 -0.91 -19.95 20.33
N THR A 214 -0.53 -20.83 19.40
CA THR A 214 0.84 -21.37 19.33
C THR A 214 1.33 -21.36 17.87
N TRP A 215 2.66 -21.32 17.70
CA TRP A 215 3.31 -21.27 16.38
C TRP A 215 4.35 -22.37 16.26
N GLY A 216 4.25 -23.14 15.17
CA GLY A 216 5.16 -24.23 14.85
C GLY A 216 6.59 -23.75 14.59
N PRO A 217 7.51 -24.67 14.27
CA PRO A 217 8.91 -24.34 13.99
C PRO A 217 9.05 -23.47 12.75
N ALA A 218 10.07 -22.60 12.73
CA ALA A 218 10.43 -21.83 11.56
C ALA A 218 10.83 -22.74 10.39
N ARG A 219 10.40 -22.41 9.18
CA ARG A 219 10.66 -23.14 7.95
C ARG A 219 11.14 -22.19 6.86
N ALA A 220 12.30 -22.45 6.30
CA ALA A 220 12.76 -21.72 5.10
C ALA A 220 12.14 -22.34 3.83
N PRO A 221 11.92 -21.55 2.77
CA PRO A 221 11.62 -22.08 1.45
C PRO A 221 12.74 -22.95 0.90
N GLY A 222 12.41 -23.92 0.04
CA GLY A 222 13.36 -24.80 -0.61
C GLY A 222 14.44 -24.01 -1.38
N GLY A 223 15.69 -24.32 -1.14
CA GLY A 223 16.83 -23.59 -1.73
C GLY A 223 17.16 -22.25 -1.08
N GLY A 224 16.44 -21.86 -0.05
CA GLY A 224 16.54 -20.55 0.59
C GLY A 224 15.90 -19.43 -0.24
N ALA A 225 15.38 -18.42 0.42
CA ALA A 225 14.89 -17.18 -0.19
C ALA A 225 15.50 -16.00 0.58
N ILE A 226 16.04 -15.03 -0.16
CA ILE A 226 16.63 -13.81 0.38
C ILE A 226 15.83 -12.64 -0.16
N GLY A 227 15.32 -11.81 0.73
CA GLY A 227 14.45 -10.68 0.40
C GLY A 227 13.52 -10.33 1.54
N LEU A 228 12.56 -9.46 1.31
CA LEU A 228 11.63 -8.99 2.33
C LEU A 228 10.24 -8.69 1.77
N GLY A 229 9.31 -8.33 2.67
CA GLY A 229 7.98 -7.88 2.30
C GLY A 229 7.12 -8.98 1.69
N GLY A 230 7.30 -10.22 2.11
CA GLY A 230 6.48 -11.33 1.68
C GLY A 230 5.03 -11.14 2.12
N GLN A 231 4.09 -11.27 1.17
CA GLN A 231 2.64 -11.21 1.46
C GLN A 231 1.98 -12.53 1.12
N PRO A 232 1.87 -13.46 2.07
CA PRO A 232 1.21 -14.74 1.86
C PRO A 232 -0.28 -14.57 1.54
N VAL A 233 -0.78 -15.32 0.56
CA VAL A 233 -2.21 -15.48 0.23
C VAL A 233 -2.56 -16.94 0.17
N VAL A 234 -3.79 -17.31 0.51
CA VAL A 234 -4.26 -18.69 0.52
C VAL A 234 -5.32 -18.88 -0.56
N ARG A 235 -5.08 -19.82 -1.46
CA ARG A 235 -6.06 -20.25 -2.48
C ARG A 235 -7.20 -21.07 -1.86
N PRO A 236 -8.36 -21.17 -2.51
CA PRO A 236 -9.48 -21.99 -2.00
C PRO A 236 -9.18 -23.47 -1.80
N ASP A 237 -8.14 -24.00 -2.46
CA ASP A 237 -7.67 -25.39 -2.30
C ASP A 237 -6.67 -25.57 -1.13
N GLY A 238 -6.38 -24.50 -0.37
CA GLY A 238 -5.43 -24.50 0.73
C GLY A 238 -3.97 -24.28 0.32
N THR A 239 -3.69 -24.11 -0.96
CA THR A 239 -2.34 -23.74 -1.42
C THR A 239 -2.01 -22.32 -0.94
N VAL A 240 -0.91 -22.18 -0.20
CA VAL A 240 -0.37 -20.88 0.21
C VAL A 240 0.65 -20.43 -0.79
N VAL A 241 0.52 -19.21 -1.30
CA VAL A 241 1.47 -18.57 -2.21
C VAL A 241 2.04 -17.33 -1.54
N VAL A 242 3.37 -17.19 -1.53
CA VAL A 242 4.09 -16.09 -0.88
C VAL A 242 4.90 -15.32 -1.91
N PRO A 243 4.36 -14.26 -2.51
CA PRO A 243 5.15 -13.30 -3.26
C PRO A 243 6.00 -12.44 -2.33
N TYR A 244 7.22 -12.12 -2.73
CA TYR A 244 8.15 -11.28 -1.97
C TYR A 244 9.10 -10.53 -2.90
N GLU A 245 9.69 -9.44 -2.43
CA GLU A 245 10.79 -8.75 -3.10
C GLU A 245 12.10 -9.48 -2.80
N SER A 246 12.80 -9.93 -3.84
CA SER A 246 14.04 -10.71 -3.72
C SER A 246 15.26 -9.87 -4.05
N PHE A 247 16.27 -9.97 -3.19
CA PHE A 247 17.60 -9.39 -3.40
C PHE A 247 18.62 -10.42 -3.91
N SER A 248 18.21 -11.65 -4.18
CA SER A 248 19.08 -12.69 -4.72
C SER A 248 19.35 -12.47 -6.20
N GLY A 249 20.51 -11.91 -6.52
CA GLY A 249 20.88 -11.50 -7.87
C GLY A 249 20.31 -10.13 -8.26
N SER A 250 19.64 -10.04 -9.43
CA SER A 250 18.92 -8.83 -9.81
C SER A 250 17.60 -8.74 -9.05
N GLU A 251 17.24 -7.54 -8.63
CA GLU A 251 15.99 -7.24 -7.92
C GLU A 251 14.77 -7.74 -8.69
N ALA A 252 13.90 -8.48 -8.01
CA ALA A 252 12.78 -9.15 -8.63
C ALA A 252 11.65 -9.42 -7.64
N ILE A 253 10.41 -9.44 -8.12
CA ILE A 253 9.34 -10.15 -7.42
C ILE A 253 9.51 -11.64 -7.72
N ARG A 254 9.60 -12.42 -6.64
CA ARG A 254 9.62 -13.89 -6.67
C ARG A 254 8.49 -14.44 -5.81
N SER A 255 8.23 -15.73 -5.92
CA SER A 255 7.25 -16.41 -5.09
C SER A 255 7.63 -17.85 -4.80
N PHE A 256 7.24 -18.35 -3.65
CA PHE A 256 7.26 -19.77 -3.31
C PHE A 256 5.87 -20.19 -2.80
N LEU A 257 5.64 -21.49 -2.64
CA LEU A 257 4.34 -21.98 -2.18
C LEU A 257 4.46 -23.20 -1.25
N SER A 258 3.37 -23.44 -0.51
CA SER A 258 3.10 -24.68 0.22
C SER A 258 1.76 -25.27 -0.21
N THR A 259 1.71 -26.61 -0.37
CA THR A 259 0.48 -27.36 -0.67
C THR A 259 0.10 -28.34 0.46
N ASP A 260 0.84 -28.31 1.55
CA ASP A 260 0.74 -29.25 2.68
C ASP A 260 0.47 -28.54 4.02
N GLY A 261 -0.21 -27.38 3.95
CA GLY A 261 -0.59 -26.61 5.12
C GLY A 261 0.58 -26.00 5.87
N GLY A 262 1.65 -25.61 5.17
CA GLY A 262 2.83 -24.96 5.75
C GLY A 262 3.82 -25.92 6.41
N THR A 263 3.67 -27.24 6.21
CA THR A 263 4.62 -28.25 6.71
C THR A 263 5.94 -28.16 5.96
N SER A 264 5.87 -27.92 4.65
CA SER A 264 7.03 -27.65 3.79
C SER A 264 6.75 -26.54 2.78
N TRP A 265 7.82 -25.93 2.28
CA TRP A 265 7.76 -24.80 1.34
C TRP A 265 8.65 -25.08 0.14
N GLY A 266 8.09 -24.94 -1.05
CA GLY A 266 8.78 -25.17 -2.32
C GLY A 266 9.86 -24.12 -2.60
N SER A 267 10.64 -24.36 -3.65
CA SER A 267 11.65 -23.42 -4.10
C SER A 267 11.02 -22.17 -4.71
N SER A 268 11.74 -21.05 -4.59
CA SER A 268 11.33 -19.76 -5.12
C SER A 268 11.42 -19.72 -6.65
N VAL A 269 10.36 -19.21 -7.31
CA VAL A 269 10.30 -18.96 -8.75
C VAL A 269 10.22 -17.48 -9.07
N LEU A 270 10.64 -17.09 -10.26
CA LEU A 270 10.56 -15.71 -10.73
C LEU A 270 9.11 -15.36 -11.08
N VAL A 271 8.58 -14.29 -10.51
CA VAL A 271 7.36 -13.61 -10.96
C VAL A 271 7.72 -12.61 -12.06
N SER A 272 8.62 -11.68 -11.76
CA SER A 272 9.14 -10.70 -12.72
C SER A 272 10.37 -10.00 -12.16
N GLY A 273 11.35 -9.67 -12.99
CA GLY A 273 12.36 -8.67 -12.62
C GLY A 273 11.69 -7.32 -12.36
N ILE A 274 12.21 -6.54 -11.45
CA ILE A 274 11.75 -5.19 -11.14
C ILE A 274 12.55 -4.18 -11.97
N ARG A 275 11.89 -3.11 -12.39
CA ARG A 275 12.50 -1.88 -12.87
C ARG A 275 11.90 -0.72 -12.10
N HIS A 276 12.65 -0.14 -11.21
CA HIS A 276 12.17 0.86 -10.31
C HIS A 276 12.81 2.23 -10.58
N HIS A 277 12.00 3.28 -10.52
CA HIS A 277 12.42 4.68 -10.54
C HIS A 277 12.39 5.20 -9.10
N THR A 278 13.53 5.66 -8.59
CA THR A 278 13.58 6.25 -7.25
C THR A 278 12.67 7.47 -7.16
N VAL A 279 11.75 7.46 -6.24
CA VAL A 279 10.77 8.51 -6.03
C VAL A 279 11.45 9.80 -5.53
N ALA A 280 11.01 10.95 -6.03
CA ALA A 280 11.63 12.24 -5.72
C ALA A 280 11.40 12.68 -4.27
N GLY A 281 12.21 13.64 -3.79
CA GLY A 281 11.98 14.38 -2.55
C GLY A 281 12.43 13.66 -1.28
N SER A 282 13.25 12.63 -1.37
CA SER A 282 13.70 11.82 -0.23
C SER A 282 12.53 11.16 0.52
N LEU A 283 11.47 10.80 -0.20
CA LEU A 283 10.43 9.95 0.36
C LEU A 283 10.97 8.52 0.46
N ARG A 284 10.81 7.90 1.63
CA ARG A 284 11.09 6.48 1.82
C ARG A 284 10.06 5.67 1.05
N GLU A 285 10.51 4.90 0.07
CA GLU A 285 9.68 4.07 -0.78
C GLU A 285 10.50 2.98 -1.45
N SER A 286 9.95 1.78 -1.58
CA SER A 286 10.51 0.65 -2.31
C SER A 286 9.40 -0.11 -3.05
N PRO A 287 9.74 -0.92 -4.06
CA PRO A 287 8.76 -1.63 -4.89
C PRO A 287 8.21 -2.90 -4.22
N LEU A 288 7.92 -2.85 -2.92
CA LEU A 288 7.33 -3.98 -2.19
C LEU A 288 6.06 -4.49 -2.88
N PRO A 289 5.84 -5.81 -2.92
CA PRO A 289 4.63 -6.38 -3.50
C PRO A 289 3.42 -6.19 -2.61
N SER A 290 2.24 -6.02 -3.23
CA SER A 290 0.95 -6.17 -2.59
C SER A 290 0.18 -7.30 -3.27
N ALA A 291 -0.25 -8.31 -2.51
CA ALA A 291 -0.82 -9.54 -3.04
C ALA A 291 -2.27 -9.78 -2.58
N SER A 292 -3.06 -10.37 -3.47
CA SER A 292 -4.43 -10.80 -3.16
C SER A 292 -4.84 -11.97 -4.05
N VAL A 293 -5.90 -12.71 -3.67
CA VAL A 293 -6.37 -13.88 -4.38
C VAL A 293 -7.89 -13.82 -4.61
N ASP A 294 -8.34 -14.29 -5.78
CA ASP A 294 -9.78 -14.39 -6.08
C ASP A 294 -10.38 -15.74 -5.65
N ALA A 295 -11.72 -15.85 -5.67
CA ALA A 295 -12.43 -17.08 -5.30
C ALA A 295 -12.13 -18.27 -6.23
N GLY A 296 -11.52 -18.06 -7.37
CA GLY A 296 -11.06 -19.11 -8.29
C GLY A 296 -9.61 -19.53 -8.06
N GLY A 297 -8.91 -18.91 -7.10
CA GLY A 297 -7.50 -19.17 -6.80
C GLY A 297 -6.51 -18.44 -7.71
N THR A 298 -6.94 -17.46 -8.50
CA THR A 298 -6.02 -16.58 -9.23
C THR A 298 -5.36 -15.63 -8.24
N VAL A 299 -4.03 -15.68 -8.15
CA VAL A 299 -3.24 -14.75 -7.33
C VAL A 299 -2.86 -13.54 -8.19
N TYR A 300 -3.02 -12.35 -7.63
CA TYR A 300 -2.65 -11.07 -8.20
C TYR A 300 -1.57 -10.45 -7.32
N VAL A 301 -0.50 -9.97 -7.93
CA VAL A 301 0.60 -9.27 -7.24
C VAL A 301 0.85 -7.94 -7.93
N ALA A 302 0.78 -6.85 -7.17
CA ALA A 302 1.01 -5.49 -7.65
C ALA A 302 2.31 -4.93 -7.05
N TRP A 303 3.05 -4.12 -7.82
CA TRP A 303 4.22 -3.37 -7.36
C TRP A 303 4.45 -2.12 -8.20
N ALA A 304 5.32 -1.22 -7.75
CA ALA A 304 5.76 -0.05 -8.50
C ALA A 304 6.83 -0.45 -9.53
N ASP A 305 6.68 -0.02 -10.80
CA ASP A 305 7.59 -0.43 -11.88
C ASP A 305 7.60 0.58 -13.04
N CYS A 306 8.78 0.95 -13.51
CA CYS A 306 8.94 1.96 -14.55
C CYS A 306 9.04 1.41 -15.98
N ARG A 307 8.88 0.08 -16.19
CA ARG A 307 9.09 -0.58 -17.51
C ARG A 307 8.23 -0.05 -18.64
N PHE A 308 7.10 0.57 -18.35
CA PHE A 308 6.19 1.13 -19.34
C PHE A 308 6.45 2.61 -19.65
N ARG A 309 7.43 3.20 -18.98
CA ARG A 309 7.82 4.62 -19.16
C ARG A 309 9.13 4.72 -19.94
N THR A 310 9.16 5.61 -20.92
CA THR A 310 10.38 5.88 -21.67
C THR A 310 11.51 6.32 -20.73
N GLY A 311 12.66 5.67 -20.83
CA GLY A 311 13.84 5.96 -19.99
C GLY A 311 13.66 5.65 -18.51
N CYS A 312 12.62 4.88 -18.12
CA CYS A 312 12.34 4.59 -16.70
C CYS A 312 12.19 5.88 -15.86
N ALA A 313 11.55 6.91 -16.41
CA ALA A 313 11.49 8.24 -15.81
C ALA A 313 10.48 8.36 -14.66
N ARG A 314 9.61 7.37 -14.47
CA ARG A 314 8.52 7.30 -13.46
C ARG A 314 8.06 5.88 -13.30
N ASN A 315 7.47 5.57 -12.17
CA ASN A 315 6.80 4.29 -11.93
C ASN A 315 5.33 4.33 -12.38
N ASP A 316 4.85 3.18 -12.75
CA ASP A 316 3.44 2.82 -12.84
C ASP A 316 3.17 1.73 -11.81
N ILE A 317 1.90 1.49 -11.47
CA ILE A 317 1.55 0.24 -10.79
C ILE A 317 1.34 -0.83 -11.87
N VAL A 318 2.02 -1.95 -11.68
CA VAL A 318 1.90 -3.13 -12.54
C VAL A 318 1.35 -4.31 -11.75
N ILE A 319 0.70 -5.25 -12.43
CA ILE A 319 0.14 -6.46 -11.82
C ILE A 319 0.56 -7.69 -12.62
N ALA A 320 1.06 -8.73 -11.93
CA ALA A 320 1.20 -10.07 -12.46
C ALA A 320 0.11 -11.00 -11.92
N LYS A 321 -0.25 -12.04 -12.65
CA LYS A 321 -1.25 -13.03 -12.27
C LYS A 321 -0.71 -14.44 -12.34
N SER A 322 -1.11 -15.29 -11.39
CA SER A 322 -0.85 -16.72 -11.40
C SER A 322 -2.12 -17.50 -11.14
N THR A 323 -2.35 -18.54 -11.94
CA THR A 323 -3.46 -19.49 -11.80
C THR A 323 -2.91 -20.92 -11.65
N GLY A 324 -3.33 -21.64 -10.61
CA GLY A 324 -2.88 -23.02 -10.37
C GLY A 324 -1.44 -23.10 -9.87
N SER A 325 -0.52 -23.65 -10.66
CA SER A 325 0.88 -23.82 -10.30
C SER A 325 1.59 -22.50 -9.94
N ASN A 326 2.82 -22.57 -9.46
CA ASN A 326 3.65 -21.39 -9.21
C ASN A 326 4.26 -20.82 -10.51
N SER A 327 3.41 -20.56 -11.51
CA SER A 327 3.77 -19.96 -12.79
C SER A 327 3.01 -18.65 -12.98
N TRP A 328 3.65 -17.64 -13.60
CA TRP A 328 3.18 -16.28 -13.66
C TRP A 328 3.10 -15.78 -15.09
N ALA A 329 2.01 -15.07 -15.40
CA ALA A 329 1.89 -14.32 -16.65
C ALA A 329 2.77 -13.06 -16.59
N ALA A 330 3.15 -12.57 -17.77
CA ALA A 330 3.86 -11.29 -17.86
C ALA A 330 3.04 -10.17 -17.20
N PRO A 331 3.68 -9.24 -16.46
CA PRO A 331 2.97 -8.17 -15.80
C PRO A 331 2.36 -7.20 -16.81
N PHE A 332 1.21 -6.64 -16.46
CA PHE A 332 0.53 -5.60 -17.20
C PHE A 332 0.45 -4.30 -16.40
N ARG A 333 0.42 -3.18 -17.09
CA ARG A 333 0.26 -1.86 -16.50
C ARG A 333 -1.21 -1.61 -16.11
N VAL A 334 -1.45 -1.10 -14.90
CA VAL A 334 -2.74 -0.52 -14.53
C VAL A 334 -2.89 0.84 -15.20
N PRO A 335 -3.97 1.09 -15.99
CA PRO A 335 -4.09 2.29 -16.83
C PRO A 335 -4.60 3.49 -16.05
N ILE A 336 -3.90 3.91 -14.99
CA ILE A 336 -4.28 5.05 -14.14
C ILE A 336 -4.25 6.34 -14.97
N ASP A 337 -3.22 6.49 -15.81
CA ASP A 337 -3.00 7.67 -16.67
C ASP A 337 -2.39 7.28 -18.01
N ALA A 338 -2.03 8.25 -18.83
CA ALA A 338 -1.27 8.02 -20.06
C ALA A 338 0.22 7.77 -19.75
N THR A 339 0.89 6.88 -20.52
CA THR A 339 2.34 6.63 -20.34
C THR A 339 3.22 7.86 -20.60
N SER A 340 2.69 8.87 -21.26
CA SER A 340 3.35 10.16 -21.51
C SER A 340 3.16 11.18 -20.38
N SER A 341 2.37 10.88 -19.35
CA SER A 341 2.12 11.82 -18.24
C SER A 341 3.35 12.02 -17.37
N THR A 342 3.31 13.06 -16.51
CA THR A 342 4.36 13.35 -15.53
C THR A 342 4.13 12.70 -14.17
N VAL A 343 3.08 11.89 -14.03
CA VAL A 343 2.66 11.28 -12.77
C VAL A 343 3.54 10.09 -12.44
N ASP A 344 3.99 10.01 -11.20
CA ASP A 344 4.76 8.89 -10.63
C ASP A 344 3.89 8.16 -9.61
N HIS A 345 3.71 6.84 -9.76
CA HIS A 345 2.82 6.03 -8.92
C HIS A 345 3.62 5.00 -8.13
N PHE A 346 3.34 4.87 -6.84
CA PHE A 346 4.10 4.00 -5.93
C PHE A 346 3.25 3.49 -4.76
N VAL A 347 3.78 2.57 -3.98
CA VAL A 347 3.19 1.94 -2.78
C VAL A 347 1.74 1.49 -3.03
N PRO A 348 1.54 0.38 -3.79
CA PRO A 348 0.21 -0.15 -4.05
C PRO A 348 -0.38 -0.90 -2.86
N GLY A 349 -1.69 -0.76 -2.65
CA GLY A 349 -2.50 -1.60 -1.78
C GLY A 349 -3.60 -2.29 -2.59
N LEU A 350 -3.38 -3.53 -3.01
CA LEU A 350 -4.27 -4.31 -3.87
C LEU A 350 -5.22 -5.18 -3.03
N ALA A 351 -6.49 -5.20 -3.42
CA ALA A 351 -7.47 -6.17 -2.93
C ALA A 351 -8.25 -6.79 -4.08
N VAL A 352 -8.62 -8.05 -3.91
CA VAL A 352 -9.58 -8.76 -4.76
C VAL A 352 -10.78 -9.16 -3.91
N ASP A 353 -11.98 -8.97 -4.45
CA ASP A 353 -13.23 -9.40 -3.80
C ASP A 353 -13.24 -10.93 -3.65
N PRO A 354 -13.23 -11.44 -2.42
CA PRO A 354 -13.20 -12.89 -2.16
C PRO A 354 -14.46 -13.65 -2.63
N GLY A 355 -15.51 -12.93 -3.06
CA GLY A 355 -16.72 -13.49 -3.65
C GLY A 355 -16.72 -13.49 -5.18
N SER A 356 -15.64 -13.08 -5.85
CA SER A 356 -15.55 -12.95 -7.31
C SER A 356 -14.35 -13.71 -7.87
N SER A 357 -14.38 -14.09 -9.16
CA SER A 357 -13.29 -14.85 -9.76
C SER A 357 -13.13 -14.67 -11.27
N GLY A 358 -11.94 -14.95 -11.77
CA GLY A 358 -11.61 -15.03 -13.20
C GLY A 358 -11.99 -13.77 -13.98
N ALA A 359 -12.76 -13.93 -15.06
CA ALA A 359 -13.21 -12.80 -15.90
C ALA A 359 -14.24 -11.89 -15.21
N SER A 360 -14.74 -12.23 -14.03
CA SER A 360 -15.62 -11.37 -13.21
C SER A 360 -14.97 -10.96 -11.89
N ALA A 361 -13.67 -11.24 -11.69
CA ALA A 361 -12.96 -10.83 -10.48
C ALA A 361 -12.99 -9.29 -10.33
N ARG A 362 -13.35 -8.85 -9.14
CA ARG A 362 -13.48 -7.43 -8.77
C ARG A 362 -12.24 -7.04 -7.97
N LEU A 363 -11.50 -6.05 -8.48
CA LEU A 363 -10.25 -5.57 -7.92
C LEU A 363 -10.40 -4.12 -7.46
N GLY A 364 -9.83 -3.79 -6.32
CA GLY A 364 -9.61 -2.44 -5.83
C GLY A 364 -8.12 -2.21 -5.62
N LEU A 365 -7.61 -1.10 -6.11
CA LEU A 365 -6.20 -0.72 -5.99
C LEU A 365 -6.10 0.69 -5.46
N THR A 366 -5.53 0.84 -4.28
CA THR A 366 -5.11 2.12 -3.70
C THR A 366 -3.63 2.31 -3.96
N TYR A 367 -3.19 3.54 -4.15
CA TYR A 367 -1.79 3.86 -4.44
C TYR A 367 -1.49 5.29 -4.05
N TYR A 368 -0.21 5.60 -3.80
CA TYR A 368 0.27 6.97 -3.73
C TYR A 368 0.81 7.42 -5.07
N TYR A 369 0.81 8.74 -5.28
CA TYR A 369 1.37 9.32 -6.50
C TYR A 369 1.82 10.76 -6.32
N TYR A 370 2.78 11.16 -7.15
CA TYR A 370 3.07 12.55 -7.40
C TYR A 370 2.46 12.97 -8.73
N PRO A 371 1.61 14.02 -8.77
CA PRO A 371 1.10 14.57 -10.04
C PRO A 371 2.20 15.06 -10.98
N ASN A 372 3.35 15.43 -10.40
CA ASN A 372 4.55 15.81 -11.13
C ASN A 372 5.79 15.19 -10.46
N SER A 373 6.42 14.22 -11.11
CA SER A 373 7.64 13.56 -10.64
C SER A 373 8.88 14.46 -10.64
N SER A 374 8.89 15.52 -11.44
CA SER A 374 9.99 16.51 -11.49
C SER A 374 9.82 17.51 -10.35
N CYS A 375 9.97 17.07 -9.10
CA CYS A 375 9.82 17.86 -7.90
C CYS A 375 10.99 17.63 -6.94
N SER A 376 11.09 18.45 -5.91
CA SER A 376 12.04 18.35 -4.80
C SER A 376 11.27 18.16 -3.48
N ALA A 377 11.96 17.89 -2.38
CA ALA A 377 11.34 17.76 -1.06
C ALA A 377 10.39 18.92 -0.69
N SER A 378 10.69 20.14 -1.15
CA SER A 378 9.86 21.33 -0.90
C SER A 378 8.70 21.51 -1.89
N THR A 379 8.77 20.91 -3.07
CA THR A 379 7.80 21.12 -4.15
C THR A 379 6.98 19.91 -4.49
N CYS A 380 7.38 18.69 -4.10
CA CYS A 380 6.58 17.50 -4.24
C CYS A 380 5.23 17.64 -3.53
N ARG A 381 4.19 17.15 -4.17
CA ARG A 381 2.83 17.06 -3.63
C ARG A 381 2.40 15.62 -3.69
N LEU A 382 2.18 15.03 -2.51
CA LEU A 382 1.80 13.64 -2.37
C LEU A 382 0.27 13.52 -2.35
N ASP A 383 -0.24 12.69 -3.23
CA ASP A 383 -1.66 12.36 -3.31
C ASP A 383 -1.86 10.86 -3.12
N ALA A 384 -3.05 10.48 -2.63
CA ALA A 384 -3.51 9.10 -2.59
C ALA A 384 -4.64 8.92 -3.60
N GLY A 385 -4.60 7.83 -4.37
CA GLY A 385 -5.56 7.51 -5.39
C GLY A 385 -6.17 6.12 -5.25
N PHE A 386 -7.30 5.90 -5.92
CA PHE A 386 -7.99 4.61 -6.02
C PHE A 386 -8.47 4.37 -7.44
N ILE A 387 -8.38 3.11 -7.89
CA ILE A 387 -8.91 2.66 -9.18
C ILE A 387 -9.43 1.23 -9.02
N SER A 388 -10.44 0.83 -9.77
CA SER A 388 -11.05 -0.49 -9.64
C SER A 388 -11.37 -1.16 -10.97
N SER A 389 -11.51 -2.48 -10.95
CA SER A 389 -11.86 -3.33 -12.07
C SER A 389 -12.93 -4.35 -11.65
N VAL A 390 -13.80 -4.75 -12.59
CA VAL A 390 -14.80 -5.80 -12.39
C VAL A 390 -14.64 -6.98 -13.35
N ASN A 391 -13.52 -7.04 -14.05
CA ASN A 391 -13.24 -8.07 -15.06
C ASN A 391 -11.80 -8.60 -14.98
N GLY A 392 -11.34 -8.82 -13.75
CA GLY A 392 -10.02 -9.39 -13.51
C GLY A 392 -8.87 -8.47 -13.95
N GLY A 393 -9.06 -7.16 -14.00
CA GLY A 393 -8.05 -6.20 -14.40
C GLY A 393 -7.91 -6.03 -15.91
N ALA A 394 -8.82 -6.57 -16.73
CA ALA A 394 -8.79 -6.36 -18.21
C ALA A 394 -9.15 -4.92 -18.58
N SER A 395 -10.05 -4.30 -17.83
CA SER A 395 -10.33 -2.85 -17.91
C SER A 395 -10.62 -2.26 -16.53
N TRP A 396 -10.47 -0.96 -16.41
CA TRP A 396 -10.47 -0.24 -15.14
C TRP A 396 -11.39 0.99 -15.19
N SER A 397 -11.88 1.39 -14.03
CA SER A 397 -12.64 2.64 -13.81
C SER A 397 -11.79 3.86 -14.13
N ALA A 398 -12.39 5.05 -14.09
CA ALA A 398 -11.61 6.28 -13.90
C ALA A 398 -10.95 6.27 -12.51
N PRO A 399 -9.71 6.79 -12.36
CA PRO A 399 -9.08 6.95 -11.06
C PRO A 399 -9.81 8.03 -10.25
N ALA A 400 -9.88 7.82 -8.94
CA ALA A 400 -10.40 8.78 -7.97
C ALA A 400 -9.28 9.22 -7.02
N GLN A 401 -9.16 10.51 -6.77
CA GLN A 401 -8.29 11.03 -5.71
C GLN A 401 -8.98 10.80 -4.36
N LEU A 402 -8.28 10.20 -3.40
CA LEU A 402 -8.75 9.96 -2.04
C LEU A 402 -8.34 11.09 -1.11
N ALA A 403 -7.07 11.48 -1.16
CA ALA A 403 -6.49 12.49 -0.29
C ALA A 403 -5.38 13.26 -1.01
N GLY A 404 -5.03 14.41 -0.48
CA GLY A 404 -3.97 15.27 -0.98
C GLY A 404 -4.50 16.58 -1.58
N PRO A 405 -3.60 17.45 -2.09
CA PRO A 405 -2.15 17.26 -2.06
C PRO A 405 -1.57 17.47 -0.66
N MET A 406 -0.66 16.58 -0.25
CA MET A 406 0.10 16.66 0.99
C MET A 406 1.52 17.16 0.70
N THR A 407 2.03 18.03 1.54
CA THR A 407 3.43 18.52 1.45
C THR A 407 4.34 17.56 2.18
N LEU A 408 5.50 17.20 1.62
CA LEU A 408 6.41 16.24 2.24
C LEU A 408 6.90 16.65 3.63
N SER A 409 7.04 17.94 3.90
CA SER A 409 7.38 18.46 5.24
C SER A 409 6.31 18.22 6.31
N TRP A 410 5.14 17.68 5.94
CA TRP A 410 4.11 17.27 6.89
C TRP A 410 4.28 15.82 7.38
N LEU A 411 5.21 15.09 6.76
CA LEU A 411 5.49 13.69 7.06
C LEU A 411 6.58 13.57 8.13
N PRO A 412 6.54 12.53 8.97
CA PRO A 412 7.63 12.25 9.90
C PRO A 412 8.91 11.93 9.14
N ASP A 413 10.03 12.41 9.68
CA ASP A 413 11.36 12.09 9.19
C ASP A 413 11.88 10.80 9.82
N THR A 414 12.62 10.03 9.04
CA THR A 414 13.30 8.81 9.49
C THR A 414 14.76 8.83 9.06
N THR A 415 15.56 7.89 9.55
CA THR A 415 16.95 7.72 9.10
C THR A 415 17.06 7.39 7.60
N GLU A 416 15.97 7.02 6.95
CA GLU A 416 15.89 6.59 5.54
C GLU A 416 15.07 7.54 4.67
N GLY A 417 14.61 8.64 5.22
CA GLY A 417 13.81 9.64 4.52
C GLY A 417 12.44 9.87 5.15
N LEU A 418 11.66 10.73 4.49
CA LEU A 418 10.31 11.08 4.92
C LEU A 418 9.37 9.89 4.76
N MET A 419 8.54 9.59 5.76
CA MET A 419 7.80 8.34 5.80
C MET A 419 6.29 8.53 5.75
N PHE A 420 5.67 7.81 4.84
CA PHE A 420 4.21 7.64 4.74
C PHE A 420 3.80 6.18 5.05
N GLY A 421 4.75 5.27 4.95
CA GLY A 421 4.66 3.83 5.10
C GLY A 421 5.30 3.13 3.91
N ASP A 422 5.94 2.01 4.16
CA ASP A 422 6.51 1.16 3.11
C ASP A 422 5.40 0.39 2.38
N TYR A 423 4.24 0.24 3.01
CA TYR A 423 3.05 -0.39 2.45
C TYR A 423 1.76 0.32 2.91
N ILE A 424 0.70 0.10 2.14
CA ILE A 424 -0.69 0.42 2.47
C ILE A 424 -1.56 -0.76 2.07
N ALA A 425 -2.76 -0.85 2.62
CA ALA A 425 -3.66 -1.93 2.27
C ALA A 425 -5.06 -1.45 1.89
N THR A 426 -5.69 -2.27 1.08
CA THR A 426 -7.11 -2.21 0.75
C THR A 426 -7.74 -3.54 1.10
N SER A 427 -8.94 -3.53 1.67
CA SER A 427 -9.76 -4.73 1.80
C SER A 427 -11.06 -4.59 1.02
N ILE A 428 -11.65 -5.70 0.57
CA ILE A 428 -12.94 -5.71 -0.11
C ILE A 428 -13.85 -6.69 0.63
N ARG A 429 -15.06 -6.24 0.96
CA ARG A 429 -16.11 -7.14 1.45
C ARG A 429 -16.66 -7.96 0.29
N ALA A 430 -16.91 -9.24 0.53
CA ALA A 430 -17.48 -10.12 -0.49
C ALA A 430 -18.73 -9.50 -1.13
N GLY A 431 -18.70 -9.27 -2.45
CA GLY A 431 -19.73 -8.58 -3.22
C GLY A 431 -19.96 -7.09 -2.87
N GLY A 432 -19.16 -6.52 -1.99
CA GLY A 432 -19.33 -5.17 -1.44
C GLY A 432 -18.36 -4.12 -1.96
N ASN A 433 -18.16 -3.10 -1.14
CA ASN A 433 -17.25 -1.97 -1.38
C ASN A 433 -15.80 -2.33 -0.98
N ALA A 434 -14.86 -1.54 -1.49
CA ALA A 434 -13.46 -1.53 -1.08
C ALA A 434 -13.25 -0.55 0.09
N TYR A 435 -12.38 -0.93 1.02
CA TYR A 435 -12.04 -0.17 2.22
C TYR A 435 -10.53 -0.02 2.33
N PRO A 436 -9.94 0.92 1.60
CA PRO A 436 -8.57 1.33 1.88
C PRO A 436 -8.49 2.00 3.25
N VAL A 437 -7.41 1.74 3.97
CA VAL A 437 -6.99 2.51 5.14
C VAL A 437 -5.66 3.13 4.82
N ILE A 438 -5.60 4.45 4.87
CA ILE A 438 -4.43 5.22 4.44
C ILE A 438 -4.07 6.27 5.48
N PRO A 439 -2.78 6.53 5.73
CA PRO A 439 -2.34 7.72 6.43
C PRO A 439 -2.65 8.96 5.58
N VAL A 440 -3.15 10.01 6.21
CA VAL A 440 -3.33 11.34 5.60
C VAL A 440 -2.70 12.36 6.52
N ALA A 441 -1.81 13.20 5.97
CA ALA A 441 -1.10 14.23 6.70
C ALA A 441 -1.67 15.62 6.41
N PHE A 442 -1.67 16.45 7.44
CA PHE A 442 -2.01 17.87 7.38
C PHE A 442 -0.85 18.71 7.93
N ALA A 443 -0.91 20.03 7.72
CA ALA A 443 0.14 20.92 8.17
C ALA A 443 0.39 20.77 9.68
N PRO A 444 1.65 20.59 10.12
CA PRO A 444 2.01 20.49 11.53
C PRO A 444 1.68 21.76 12.30
N THR A 445 1.42 21.61 13.60
CA THR A 445 1.30 22.73 14.54
C THR A 445 2.51 22.75 15.46
N GLY A 446 3.44 23.68 15.21
CA GLY A 446 4.74 23.66 15.88
C GLY A 446 5.52 22.38 15.53
N ALA A 447 5.91 21.62 16.54
CA ALA A 447 6.61 20.34 16.38
C ALA A 447 5.65 19.12 16.35
N THR A 448 4.33 19.33 16.44
CA THR A 448 3.34 18.26 16.42
C THR A 448 2.86 18.04 15.00
N PHE A 449 3.05 16.83 14.50
CA PHE A 449 2.49 16.39 13.23
C PHE A 449 0.97 16.22 13.30
N HIS A 450 0.33 16.05 12.15
CA HIS A 450 -1.09 15.75 12.01
C HIS A 450 -1.28 14.68 10.94
N GLN A 451 -0.71 13.51 11.18
CA GLN A 451 -0.81 12.34 10.31
C GLN A 451 -1.59 11.24 11.05
N ALA A 452 -2.68 10.80 10.46
CA ALA A 452 -3.59 9.81 11.06
C ALA A 452 -4.16 8.89 9.98
N MET A 453 -4.74 7.76 10.40
CA MET A 453 -5.41 6.83 9.49
C MET A 453 -6.80 7.33 9.12
N TYR A 454 -7.11 7.20 7.84
CA TYR A 454 -8.40 7.54 7.26
C TYR A 454 -8.93 6.39 6.40
N ALA A 455 -10.25 6.24 6.40
CA ALA A 455 -10.98 5.32 5.52
C ALA A 455 -12.14 6.04 4.82
N PRO A 456 -12.51 5.66 3.58
CA PRO A 456 -13.69 6.19 2.93
C PRO A 456 -14.96 5.88 3.73
N ALA A 457 -15.80 6.89 3.96
CA ALA A 457 -17.08 6.72 4.63
C ALA A 457 -17.98 5.74 3.86
N GLY A 458 -18.29 4.59 4.47
CA GLY A 458 -19.07 3.53 3.82
C GLY A 458 -18.35 2.75 2.71
N GLY A 459 -17.04 2.98 2.52
CA GLY A 459 -16.21 2.34 1.49
C GLY A 459 -16.39 2.92 0.09
N LEU A 460 -15.60 2.39 -0.85
CA LEU A 460 -15.60 2.80 -2.25
C LEU A 460 -16.26 1.74 -3.12
N PRO A 461 -17.16 2.11 -4.06
CA PRO A 461 -17.71 1.14 -4.98
C PRO A 461 -16.61 0.58 -5.90
N VAL A 462 -16.58 -0.75 -6.03
CA VAL A 462 -15.74 -1.43 -7.02
C VAL A 462 -16.49 -1.46 -8.34
N THR A 463 -16.04 -0.64 -9.28
CA THR A 463 -16.68 -0.44 -10.60
C THR A 463 -15.74 -0.79 -11.73
N GLY A 464 -16.32 -1.10 -12.90
CA GLY A 464 -15.58 -1.25 -14.14
C GLY A 464 -15.49 0.06 -14.92
N GLY A 465 -14.77 0.01 -16.03
CA GLY A 465 -14.63 1.13 -16.96
C GLY A 465 -14.04 0.70 -18.30
N THR A 466 -13.69 1.68 -19.12
CA THR A 466 -13.18 1.46 -20.48
C THR A 466 -11.66 1.56 -20.62
N ARG A 467 -10.95 1.92 -19.54
CA ARG A 467 -9.48 2.02 -19.53
C ARG A 467 -8.88 0.62 -19.59
N ARG A 468 -8.25 0.29 -20.70
CA ARG A 468 -7.67 -1.06 -20.90
C ARG A 468 -6.28 -1.16 -20.33
N ALA A 469 -6.01 -2.26 -19.65
CA ALA A 469 -4.67 -2.64 -19.24
C ALA A 469 -3.76 -2.82 -20.47
N SER A 470 -2.51 -2.36 -20.39
CA SER A 470 -1.51 -2.54 -21.46
C SER A 470 -0.62 -3.73 -21.11
N ALA A 471 -0.59 -4.75 -21.97
CA ALA A 471 0.39 -5.81 -21.89
C ALA A 471 1.80 -5.25 -22.19
N ALA A 472 2.82 -5.86 -21.58
CA ALA A 472 4.20 -5.44 -21.76
C ALA A 472 4.69 -5.65 -23.20
N HIS A 473 4.76 -4.56 -23.95
CA HIS A 473 5.79 -4.43 -24.98
C HIS A 473 6.96 -3.76 -24.26
N ALA A 474 7.91 -4.56 -23.77
CA ALA A 474 9.07 -4.05 -23.08
C ALA A 474 9.85 -3.14 -24.05
N HIS A 475 9.94 -1.85 -23.75
CA HIS A 475 10.96 -1.01 -24.37
C HIS A 475 12.31 -1.53 -23.91
N PRO A 476 13.25 -1.89 -24.80
CA PRO A 476 14.59 -2.28 -24.39
C PRO A 476 15.25 -1.07 -23.71
N VAL A 477 15.54 -1.18 -22.42
CA VAL A 477 16.33 -0.18 -21.70
C VAL A 477 17.78 -0.59 -21.82
N THR A 478 18.61 0.27 -22.40
CA THR A 478 20.05 0.09 -22.60
C THR A 478 20.91 0.60 -21.44
N THR A 479 20.30 1.06 -20.35
CA THR A 479 21.01 1.54 -19.15
C THR A 479 20.83 0.58 -17.98
N PRO A 480 21.92 0.23 -17.25
CA PRO A 480 21.78 -0.51 -15.99
C PRO A 480 20.96 0.31 -15.00
N ALA A 481 19.99 -0.33 -14.33
CA ALA A 481 19.39 0.25 -13.14
C ALA A 481 20.51 0.54 -12.13
N THR A 482 20.56 1.75 -11.59
CA THR A 482 21.33 2.02 -10.38
C THR A 482 20.72 1.11 -9.32
N GLY A 483 21.55 0.21 -8.78
CA GLY A 483 21.09 -0.78 -7.80
C GLY A 483 20.40 -0.12 -6.61
N PRO A 484 19.52 -0.88 -5.93
CA PRO A 484 18.77 -0.40 -4.80
C PRO A 484 19.73 0.01 -3.69
N THR A 485 19.45 1.11 -3.05
CA THR A 485 19.80 1.26 -1.64
C THR A 485 18.93 0.26 -0.90
N ALA A 486 19.53 -0.85 -0.45
CA ALA A 486 18.87 -1.75 0.48
C ALA A 486 18.25 -0.91 1.59
N LEU A 487 16.97 -1.14 1.91
CA LEU A 487 16.38 -0.54 3.09
C LEU A 487 17.26 -0.98 4.27
N PRO A 488 17.83 -0.06 5.07
CA PRO A 488 18.53 -0.46 6.26
C PRO A 488 17.53 -1.20 7.16
N THR A 489 17.99 -2.34 7.66
CA THR A 489 17.27 -3.11 8.67
C THR A 489 16.88 -2.23 9.84
N ALA A 490 15.68 -2.41 10.37
CA ALA A 490 15.24 -1.77 11.61
C ALA A 490 16.27 -2.05 12.72
N ARG A 491 17.07 -1.06 13.09
CA ARG A 491 17.97 -1.07 14.24
C ARG A 491 17.41 -0.18 15.33
#